data_f70ad07c3a38dab30bd37d50f04f25d0
#
_entry.id   f70ad07c3a38dab30bd37d50f04f25d0
#
_cell.length_a   1.000
_cell.length_b   1.000
_cell.length_c   1.000
_cell.angle_alpha   90.00
_cell.angle_beta   90.00
_cell.angle_gamma   90.00
#
_symmetry.space_group_name_H-M   'P 1'
#
loop_
_entity.id
_entity.type
_entity.pdbx_description
1 polymer ?
#
loop_
_entity_poly.entity_id
_entity_poly.type
_entity_poly.pdbx_seq_one_letter_code
_entity_poly.pdbx_strand_id
1 'polypeptide(L)'
;MSALVRYFLSKGKLVAGYDRTPSALTGQLIEEGAQIHYEENLDLIPEACKEKETTLVVLTPAVPQAHAELTYFRDHGFEIQKRAQVVGTITHSSKALCVAGTHGKTTTSSLIAHLLKQSHVGCNAFLGGILKNHDSNLLLSETSDLTVIEADEYDRSFHWLSPYMAVITSADPDHLDIYGTPEAYRESFEKFTTLIRPDGCLLMRVGVDVTPQLKSGVSCYTYSAEDGGDFHAENI
;
A
#
# COMPACT_ATOMS: atom_id res chain seq x y z
N MET A 1 -5.11 -0.38 -7.22
CA MET A 1 -4.54 -1.37 -8.19
C MET A 1 -3.57 -0.73 -9.17
N SER A 2 -3.86 0.42 -9.76
CA SER A 2 -3.06 1.10 -10.80
C SER A 2 -1.57 1.26 -10.48
N ALA A 3 -1.19 1.59 -9.24
CA ALA A 3 0.22 1.67 -8.86
C ALA A 3 0.96 0.33 -9.02
N LEU A 4 0.33 -0.81 -8.72
CA LEU A 4 0.93 -2.13 -8.96
C LEU A 4 1.03 -2.46 -10.45
N VAL A 5 0.03 -2.11 -11.25
CA VAL A 5 0.07 -2.27 -12.72
C VAL A 5 1.29 -1.55 -13.27
N ARG A 6 1.44 -0.25 -12.95
CA ARG A 6 2.59 0.56 -13.36
C ARG A 6 3.93 0.00 -12.86
N TYR A 7 3.96 -0.48 -11.63
CA TYR A 7 5.16 -1.09 -11.06
C TYR A 7 5.60 -2.33 -11.85
N PHE A 8 4.68 -3.25 -12.16
CA PHE A 8 5.02 -4.44 -12.92
C PHE A 8 5.36 -4.13 -14.37
N LEU A 9 4.68 -3.18 -15.02
CA LEU A 9 5.06 -2.68 -16.35
C LEU A 9 6.48 -2.12 -16.35
N SER A 10 6.86 -1.32 -15.34
CA SER A 10 8.23 -0.78 -15.22
C SER A 10 9.29 -1.85 -15.01
N LYS A 11 8.90 -3.04 -14.53
CA LYS A 11 9.77 -4.23 -14.42
C LYS A 11 9.75 -5.09 -15.68
N GLY A 12 9.17 -4.61 -16.77
CA GLY A 12 9.09 -5.31 -18.05
C GLY A 12 8.16 -6.53 -18.02
N LYS A 13 7.21 -6.58 -17.09
CA LYS A 13 6.24 -7.68 -17.01
C LYS A 13 5.04 -7.40 -17.92
N LEU A 14 4.50 -8.45 -18.55
CA LEU A 14 3.18 -8.40 -19.15
C LEU A 14 2.14 -8.24 -18.03
N VAL A 15 1.28 -7.25 -18.16
CA VAL A 15 0.18 -7.01 -17.20
C VAL A 15 -1.14 -7.04 -17.97
N ALA A 16 -2.02 -7.93 -17.56
CA ALA A 16 -3.39 -8.00 -18.07
C ALA A 16 -4.38 -8.00 -16.90
N GLY A 17 -5.62 -7.64 -17.17
CA GLY A 17 -6.61 -7.65 -16.11
C GLY A 17 -8.01 -7.24 -16.54
N TYR A 18 -8.93 -7.48 -15.63
CA TYR A 18 -10.33 -7.10 -15.73
C TYR A 18 -10.62 -5.87 -14.86
N ASP A 19 -11.37 -4.93 -15.38
CA ASP A 19 -12.04 -3.90 -14.59
C ASP A 19 -13.54 -3.87 -14.98
N ARG A 20 -14.39 -3.61 -14.00
CA ARG A 20 -15.84 -3.59 -14.23
C ARG A 20 -16.27 -2.46 -15.17
N THR A 21 -15.54 -1.34 -15.15
CA THR A 21 -15.99 -0.10 -15.79
C THR A 21 -14.84 0.63 -16.46
N PRO A 22 -14.96 1.00 -17.74
CA PRO A 22 -14.01 1.92 -18.38
C PRO A 22 -13.89 3.24 -17.59
N SER A 23 -12.67 3.73 -17.44
CA SER A 23 -12.37 5.00 -16.77
C SER A 23 -11.17 5.69 -17.42
N ALA A 24 -10.98 6.98 -17.16
CA ALA A 24 -9.77 7.67 -17.61
C ALA A 24 -8.50 6.98 -17.10
N LEU A 25 -8.53 6.45 -15.86
CA LEU A 25 -7.40 5.73 -15.28
C LEU A 25 -7.10 4.42 -16.02
N THR A 26 -8.11 3.62 -16.34
CA THR A 26 -7.89 2.37 -17.09
C THR A 26 -7.45 2.66 -18.52
N GLY A 27 -7.92 3.75 -19.14
CA GLY A 27 -7.42 4.23 -20.43
C GLY A 27 -5.94 4.57 -20.40
N GLN A 28 -5.51 5.32 -19.41
CA GLN A 28 -4.07 5.62 -19.21
C GLN A 28 -3.23 4.35 -19.03
N LEU A 29 -3.71 3.37 -18.25
CA LEU A 29 -2.97 2.12 -18.05
C LEU A 29 -2.86 1.31 -19.34
N ILE A 30 -3.88 1.35 -20.21
CA ILE A 30 -3.80 0.72 -21.55
C ILE A 30 -2.76 1.43 -22.42
N GLU A 31 -2.74 2.76 -22.43
CA GLU A 31 -1.72 3.54 -23.14
C GLU A 31 -0.31 3.27 -22.62
N GLU A 32 -0.17 3.00 -21.30
CA GLU A 32 1.07 2.61 -20.64
C GLU A 32 1.49 1.14 -20.94
N GLY A 33 0.63 0.33 -21.59
CA GLY A 33 0.94 -1.02 -22.05
C GLY A 33 0.21 -2.15 -21.31
N ALA A 34 -0.72 -1.86 -20.41
CA ALA A 34 -1.54 -2.90 -19.79
C ALA A 34 -2.64 -3.38 -20.74
N GLN A 35 -2.97 -4.67 -20.71
CA GLN A 35 -4.07 -5.24 -21.47
C GLN A 35 -5.29 -5.35 -20.56
N ILE A 36 -6.22 -4.41 -20.66
CA ILE A 36 -7.40 -4.35 -19.79
C ILE A 36 -8.66 -4.61 -20.60
N HIS A 37 -9.50 -5.52 -20.12
CA HIS A 37 -10.83 -5.77 -20.66
C HIS A 37 -11.91 -5.49 -19.62
N TYR A 38 -13.17 -5.36 -20.08
CA TYR A 38 -14.31 -4.92 -19.26
C TYR A 38 -15.44 -5.93 -19.26
N GLU A 39 -15.25 -7.05 -19.93
CA GLU A 39 -16.19 -8.16 -20.00
C GLU A 39 -15.61 -9.35 -19.23
N GLU A 40 -16.44 -10.01 -18.45
CA GLU A 40 -16.10 -11.26 -17.76
C GLU A 40 -16.05 -12.40 -18.78
N ASN A 41 -14.89 -12.61 -19.41
CA ASN A 41 -14.72 -13.56 -20.50
C ASN A 41 -13.30 -14.17 -20.49
N LEU A 42 -13.22 -15.49 -20.34
CA LEU A 42 -11.96 -16.24 -20.32
C LEU A 42 -11.15 -16.15 -21.62
N ASP A 43 -11.80 -15.91 -22.75
CA ASP A 43 -11.13 -15.75 -24.04
C ASP A 43 -10.34 -14.45 -24.14
N LEU A 44 -10.64 -13.47 -23.29
CA LEU A 44 -9.91 -12.21 -23.21
C LEU A 44 -8.66 -12.27 -22.33
N ILE A 45 -8.45 -13.37 -21.64
CA ILE A 45 -7.20 -13.60 -20.90
C ILE A 45 -6.10 -13.93 -21.91
N PRO A 46 -5.00 -13.15 -21.98
CA PRO A 46 -3.89 -13.45 -22.88
C PRO A 46 -3.30 -14.84 -22.61
N GLU A 47 -2.93 -15.56 -23.66
CA GLU A 47 -2.38 -16.93 -23.54
C GLU A 47 -1.14 -16.96 -22.61
N ALA A 48 -0.28 -15.95 -22.68
CA ALA A 48 0.88 -15.86 -21.78
C ALA A 48 0.50 -15.72 -20.29
N CYS A 49 -0.71 -15.24 -19.98
CA CYS A 49 -1.23 -15.17 -18.61
C CYS A 49 -1.92 -16.47 -18.17
N LYS A 50 -2.04 -17.47 -19.03
CA LYS A 50 -2.54 -18.80 -18.71
C LYS A 50 -1.43 -19.79 -18.35
N GLU A 51 -0.18 -19.35 -18.36
CA GLU A 51 0.97 -20.12 -17.91
C GLU A 51 1.16 -20.00 -16.40
N LYS A 52 0.76 -21.01 -15.66
CA LYS A 52 0.69 -21.02 -14.18
C LYS A 52 2.03 -20.68 -13.51
N GLU A 53 3.13 -21.25 -14.02
CA GLU A 53 4.45 -21.12 -13.38
C GLU A 53 5.03 -19.71 -13.44
N THR A 54 4.51 -18.85 -14.32
CA THR A 54 5.02 -17.49 -14.56
C THR A 54 3.99 -16.42 -14.31
N THR A 55 2.76 -16.79 -13.93
CA THR A 55 1.64 -15.87 -13.72
C THR A 55 1.28 -15.73 -12.25
N LEU A 56 1.31 -14.49 -11.76
CA LEU A 56 0.76 -14.11 -10.47
C LEU A 56 -0.62 -13.45 -10.67
N VAL A 57 -1.64 -13.99 -10.07
CA VAL A 57 -2.97 -13.38 -10.05
C VAL A 57 -3.12 -12.47 -8.84
N VAL A 58 -3.47 -11.20 -9.07
CA VAL A 58 -3.62 -10.21 -8.00
C VAL A 58 -5.03 -9.69 -7.97
N LEU A 59 -5.69 -9.81 -6.82
CA LEU A 59 -7.06 -9.37 -6.65
C LEU A 59 -7.23 -8.31 -5.55
N THR A 60 -8.33 -7.56 -5.65
CA THR A 60 -8.82 -6.68 -4.58
C THR A 60 -10.05 -7.31 -3.92
N PRO A 61 -10.41 -6.92 -2.69
CA PRO A 61 -11.64 -7.38 -2.04
C PRO A 61 -12.94 -7.09 -2.82
N ALA A 62 -12.89 -6.16 -3.78
CA ALA A 62 -14.04 -5.79 -4.60
C ALA A 62 -14.43 -6.85 -5.65
N VAL A 63 -13.53 -7.80 -5.96
CA VAL A 63 -13.81 -8.86 -6.94
C VAL A 63 -14.69 -9.93 -6.32
N PRO A 64 -15.88 -10.23 -6.88
CA PRO A 64 -16.76 -11.27 -6.38
C PRO A 64 -16.08 -12.65 -6.41
N GLN A 65 -16.35 -13.48 -5.40
CA GLN A 65 -15.78 -14.84 -5.34
C GLN A 65 -16.23 -15.75 -6.49
N ALA A 66 -17.40 -15.47 -7.08
CA ALA A 66 -17.96 -16.22 -8.21
C ALA A 66 -17.52 -15.66 -9.58
N HIS A 67 -16.60 -14.68 -9.64
CA HIS A 67 -16.10 -14.14 -10.90
C HIS A 67 -15.45 -15.23 -11.74
N ALA A 68 -15.85 -15.37 -13.02
CA ALA A 68 -15.46 -16.52 -13.84
C ALA A 68 -13.94 -16.63 -14.02
N GLU A 69 -13.25 -15.53 -14.25
CA GLU A 69 -11.79 -15.55 -14.40
C GLU A 69 -11.08 -15.89 -13.08
N LEU A 70 -11.58 -15.38 -11.94
CA LEU A 70 -11.04 -15.75 -10.62
C LEU A 70 -11.26 -17.24 -10.33
N THR A 71 -12.43 -17.77 -10.68
CA THR A 71 -12.75 -19.19 -10.57
C THR A 71 -11.82 -20.02 -11.43
N TYR A 72 -11.62 -19.62 -12.72
CA TYR A 72 -10.69 -20.27 -13.62
C TYR A 72 -9.29 -20.39 -13.02
N PHE A 73 -8.71 -19.27 -12.57
CA PHE A 73 -7.37 -19.27 -11.99
C PHE A 73 -7.26 -20.10 -10.72
N ARG A 74 -8.29 -20.08 -9.88
CA ARG A 74 -8.36 -20.90 -8.66
C ARG A 74 -8.40 -22.39 -8.97
N ASP A 75 -9.28 -22.79 -9.89
CA ASP A 75 -9.50 -24.21 -10.24
C ASP A 75 -8.28 -24.82 -10.95
N HIS A 76 -7.51 -23.99 -11.66
CA HIS A 76 -6.25 -24.40 -12.29
C HIS A 76 -5.03 -24.26 -11.35
N GLY A 77 -5.26 -23.83 -10.09
CA GLY A 77 -4.23 -23.77 -9.05
C GLY A 77 -3.14 -22.71 -9.28
N PHE A 78 -3.51 -21.57 -9.84
CA PHE A 78 -2.60 -20.42 -9.96
C PHE A 78 -2.28 -19.81 -8.59
N GLU A 79 -1.14 -19.13 -8.48
CA GLU A 79 -0.83 -18.32 -7.31
C GLU A 79 -1.72 -17.08 -7.32
N ILE A 80 -2.58 -16.96 -6.30
CA ILE A 80 -3.53 -15.85 -6.15
C ILE A 80 -3.19 -15.08 -4.87
N GLN A 81 -2.88 -13.80 -5.01
CA GLN A 81 -2.57 -12.92 -3.88
C GLN A 81 -3.51 -11.72 -3.83
N LYS A 82 -3.84 -11.27 -2.62
CA LYS A 82 -4.46 -9.96 -2.43
C LYS A 82 -3.45 -8.85 -2.76
N ARG A 83 -3.92 -7.70 -3.27
CA ARG A 83 -3.09 -6.51 -3.50
C ARG A 83 -2.18 -6.19 -2.30
N ALA A 84 -2.72 -6.29 -1.08
CA ALA A 84 -1.98 -5.99 0.15
C ALA A 84 -0.79 -6.94 0.37
N GLN A 85 -0.92 -8.22 0.02
CA GLN A 85 0.16 -9.22 0.12
C GLN A 85 1.30 -8.89 -0.84
N VAL A 86 0.96 -8.51 -2.08
CA VAL A 86 1.97 -8.13 -3.09
C VAL A 86 2.73 -6.87 -2.64
N VAL A 87 2.02 -5.85 -2.14
CA VAL A 87 2.66 -4.65 -1.57
C VAL A 87 3.51 -5.05 -0.36
N GLY A 88 3.03 -5.96 0.49
CA GLY A 88 3.79 -6.53 1.60
C GLY A 88 5.13 -7.11 1.14
N THR A 89 5.13 -7.93 0.10
CA THR A 89 6.36 -8.52 -0.48
C THR A 89 7.35 -7.44 -0.93
N ILE A 90 6.87 -6.37 -1.55
CA ILE A 90 7.71 -5.23 -1.95
C ILE A 90 8.35 -4.56 -0.73
N THR A 91 7.62 -4.43 0.39
CA THR A 91 8.15 -3.82 1.62
C THR A 91 9.25 -4.66 2.29
N HIS A 92 9.25 -5.98 2.10
CA HIS A 92 10.31 -6.85 2.62
C HIS A 92 11.66 -6.63 1.93
N SER A 93 11.65 -6.23 0.66
CA SER A 93 12.85 -6.01 -0.15
C SER A 93 13.32 -4.55 -0.19
N SER A 94 12.69 -3.65 0.55
CA SER A 94 13.01 -2.22 0.58
C SER A 94 13.01 -1.66 2.00
N LYS A 95 13.48 -0.44 2.20
CA LYS A 95 13.26 0.33 3.44
C LYS A 95 11.90 1.03 3.34
N ALA A 96 10.86 0.36 3.82
CA ALA A 96 9.50 0.85 3.71
C ALA A 96 9.18 1.92 4.78
N LEU A 97 8.75 3.10 4.33
CA LEU A 97 8.15 4.14 5.15
C LEU A 97 6.63 4.00 5.04
N CYS A 98 6.02 3.44 6.06
CA CYS A 98 4.60 3.09 6.07
C CYS A 98 3.80 4.12 6.88
N VAL A 99 2.88 4.82 6.23
CA VAL A 99 2.02 5.82 6.88
C VAL A 99 0.64 5.22 7.13
N ALA A 100 0.34 4.96 8.40
CA ALA A 100 -0.95 4.44 8.87
C ALA A 100 -1.74 5.52 9.61
N GLY A 101 -3.04 5.29 9.74
CA GLY A 101 -3.94 6.13 10.53
C GLY A 101 -5.31 6.25 9.88
N THR A 102 -6.34 6.47 10.67
CA THR A 102 -7.69 6.70 10.17
C THR A 102 -7.73 7.90 9.22
N HIS A 103 -7.05 8.97 9.59
CA HIS A 103 -7.00 10.23 8.85
C HIS A 103 -5.55 10.63 8.54
N GLY A 104 -5.36 11.37 7.45
CA GLY A 104 -4.06 11.96 7.09
C GLY A 104 -3.08 11.05 6.35
N LYS A 105 -3.37 9.76 6.14
CA LYS A 105 -2.49 8.81 5.42
C LYS A 105 -2.02 9.34 4.07
N THR A 106 -2.96 9.63 3.17
CA THR A 106 -2.66 10.06 1.78
C THR A 106 -1.90 11.38 1.77
N THR A 107 -2.29 12.35 2.58
CA THR A 107 -1.62 13.64 2.66
C THR A 107 -0.18 13.48 3.15
N THR A 108 0.03 12.76 4.25
CA THR A 108 1.35 12.57 4.85
C THR A 108 2.26 11.75 3.94
N SER A 109 1.78 10.62 3.41
CA SER A 109 2.58 9.79 2.48
C SER A 109 2.94 10.57 1.20
N SER A 110 2.01 11.38 0.67
CA SER A 110 2.26 12.22 -0.49
C SER A 110 3.30 13.30 -0.24
N LEU A 111 3.26 13.96 0.92
CA LEU A 111 4.25 14.95 1.30
C LEU A 111 5.64 14.32 1.50
N ILE A 112 5.73 13.19 2.19
CA ILE A 112 6.99 12.44 2.38
C ILE A 112 7.55 12.05 1.01
N ALA A 113 6.74 11.46 0.14
CA ALA A 113 7.15 11.04 -1.19
C ALA A 113 7.63 12.23 -2.04
N HIS A 114 6.92 13.36 -1.98
CA HIS A 114 7.32 14.58 -2.68
C HIS A 114 8.66 15.11 -2.18
N LEU A 115 8.84 15.27 -0.87
CA LEU A 115 10.09 15.78 -0.28
C LEU A 115 11.28 14.88 -0.60
N LEU A 116 11.12 13.55 -0.47
CA LEU A 116 12.18 12.60 -0.81
C LEU A 116 12.52 12.63 -2.29
N LYS A 117 11.52 12.72 -3.18
CA LYS A 117 11.72 12.78 -4.62
C LYS A 117 12.46 14.04 -5.06
N GLN A 118 12.22 15.17 -4.36
CA GLN A 118 12.93 16.45 -4.62
C GLN A 118 14.34 16.49 -3.99
N SER A 119 14.63 15.60 -3.05
CA SER A 119 15.94 15.50 -2.40
C SER A 119 16.90 14.61 -3.20
N HIS A 120 18.18 14.62 -2.79
CA HIS A 120 19.19 13.68 -3.32
C HIS A 120 18.97 12.22 -2.90
N VAL A 121 18.07 11.96 -1.95
CA VAL A 121 17.78 10.62 -1.42
C VAL A 121 16.91 9.82 -2.39
N GLY A 122 15.92 10.48 -2.98
CA GLY A 122 14.93 9.82 -3.83
C GLY A 122 14.03 8.84 -3.05
N CYS A 123 13.00 8.32 -3.71
CA CYS A 123 12.17 7.22 -3.19
C CYS A 123 11.37 6.54 -4.29
N ASN A 124 10.93 5.33 -4.00
CA ASN A 124 9.75 4.74 -4.61
C ASN A 124 8.53 5.12 -3.77
N ALA A 125 7.31 5.15 -4.34
CA ALA A 125 6.11 5.40 -3.57
C ALA A 125 4.89 4.71 -4.17
N PHE A 126 4.08 4.08 -3.32
CA PHE A 126 2.76 3.53 -3.64
C PHE A 126 1.72 4.30 -2.84
N LEU A 127 0.98 5.18 -3.51
CA LEU A 127 0.08 6.14 -2.87
C LEU A 127 -1.38 5.81 -3.16
N GLY A 128 -2.26 6.20 -2.25
CA GLY A 128 -3.71 6.03 -2.41
C GLY A 128 -4.32 7.01 -3.41
N GLY A 129 -3.69 8.18 -3.59
CA GLY A 129 -4.14 9.23 -4.51
C GLY A 129 -3.09 9.61 -5.56
N ILE A 130 -3.52 10.26 -6.62
CA ILE A 130 -2.65 10.78 -7.67
C ILE A 130 -1.94 12.04 -7.16
N LEU A 131 -0.62 12.04 -7.20
CA LEU A 131 0.19 13.23 -6.99
C LEU A 131 0.06 14.15 -8.20
N LYS A 132 -0.57 15.30 -8.06
CA LYS A 132 -0.79 16.27 -9.14
C LYS A 132 0.51 16.68 -9.83
N ASN A 133 1.61 16.81 -9.08
CA ASN A 133 2.91 17.21 -9.60
C ASN A 133 3.59 16.13 -10.46
N HIS A 134 3.10 14.90 -10.41
CA HIS A 134 3.68 13.76 -11.11
C HIS A 134 2.65 13.00 -11.98
N ASP A 135 1.39 13.42 -11.93
CA ASP A 135 0.25 12.78 -12.58
C ASP A 135 0.22 11.26 -12.38
N SER A 136 0.66 10.80 -11.22
CA SER A 136 0.78 9.38 -10.88
C SER A 136 0.61 9.12 -9.39
N ASN A 137 0.16 7.92 -9.07
CA ASN A 137 0.15 7.38 -7.71
C ASN A 137 1.29 6.37 -7.47
N LEU A 138 2.21 6.25 -8.44
CA LEU A 138 3.46 5.52 -8.34
C LEU A 138 4.63 6.45 -8.61
N LEU A 139 5.61 6.48 -7.71
CA LEU A 139 6.93 7.04 -7.99
C LEU A 139 7.94 5.90 -8.00
N LEU A 140 8.91 5.99 -8.89
CA LEU A 140 10.02 5.04 -8.98
C LEU A 140 11.36 5.78 -8.91
N SER A 141 12.33 5.12 -8.30
CA SER A 141 13.73 5.54 -8.24
C SER A 141 14.61 4.38 -8.68
N GLU A 142 15.62 4.68 -9.49
CA GLU A 142 16.61 3.69 -9.92
C GLU A 142 17.69 3.45 -8.86
N THR A 143 17.84 4.39 -7.91
CA THR A 143 18.95 4.41 -6.97
C THR A 143 18.54 4.26 -5.50
N SER A 144 17.30 4.63 -5.15
CA SER A 144 16.84 4.60 -3.76
C SER A 144 16.18 3.27 -3.39
N ASP A 145 16.53 2.72 -2.24
CA ASP A 145 15.88 1.58 -1.60
C ASP A 145 14.69 1.98 -0.70
N LEU A 146 14.45 3.29 -0.55
CA LEU A 146 13.29 3.78 0.21
C LEU A 146 12.00 3.59 -0.58
N THR A 147 10.96 3.13 0.11
CA THR A 147 9.63 2.98 -0.48
C THR A 147 8.57 3.55 0.46
N VAL A 148 7.91 4.61 0.04
CA VAL A 148 6.80 5.22 0.78
C VAL A 148 5.51 4.47 0.47
N ILE A 149 4.83 4.00 1.52
CA ILE A 149 3.60 3.21 1.42
C ILE A 149 2.50 3.88 2.23
N GLU A 150 1.36 4.07 1.62
CA GLU A 150 0.12 4.32 2.36
C GLU A 150 -0.37 3.01 2.96
N ALA A 151 -0.25 2.87 4.29
CA ALA A 151 -0.56 1.67 5.05
C ALA A 151 -2.06 1.66 5.39
N ASP A 152 -2.84 0.96 4.56
CA ASP A 152 -4.29 0.90 4.66
C ASP A 152 -4.73 -0.07 5.76
N GLU A 153 -5.44 0.42 6.75
CA GLU A 153 -6.01 -0.37 7.84
C GLU A 153 -7.25 -1.19 7.41
N TYR A 154 -7.91 -0.79 6.32
CA TYR A 154 -9.07 -1.52 5.82
C TYR A 154 -8.74 -3.00 5.58
N ASP A 155 -9.61 -3.91 6.03
CA ASP A 155 -9.41 -5.38 5.97
C ASP A 155 -8.04 -5.82 6.57
N ARG A 156 -7.50 -5.06 7.49
CA ARG A 156 -6.17 -5.29 8.10
C ARG A 156 -5.04 -5.41 7.06
N SER A 157 -5.19 -4.75 5.93
CA SER A 157 -4.24 -4.80 4.82
C SER A 157 -2.81 -4.40 5.23
N PHE A 158 -2.66 -3.45 6.16
CA PHE A 158 -1.36 -3.01 6.67
C PHE A 158 -0.59 -4.09 7.48
N HIS A 159 -1.25 -5.19 7.89
CA HIS A 159 -0.57 -6.30 8.56
C HIS A 159 0.33 -7.13 7.65
N TRP A 160 0.25 -6.96 6.34
CA TRP A 160 1.15 -7.61 5.39
C TRP A 160 2.48 -6.88 5.23
N LEU A 161 2.56 -5.63 5.71
CA LEU A 161 3.73 -4.78 5.52
C LEU A 161 4.86 -5.15 6.48
N SER A 162 6.09 -4.78 6.08
CA SER A 162 7.31 -4.89 6.90
C SER A 162 7.96 -3.50 7.02
N PRO A 163 7.46 -2.62 7.91
CA PRO A 163 7.95 -1.25 8.01
C PRO A 163 9.39 -1.19 8.49
N TYR A 164 10.22 -0.41 7.82
CA TYR A 164 11.46 0.14 8.37
C TYR A 164 11.14 1.37 9.24
N MET A 165 10.28 2.26 8.74
CA MET A 165 9.71 3.34 9.51
C MET A 165 8.20 3.28 9.42
N ALA A 166 7.52 3.40 10.55
CA ALA A 166 6.07 3.53 10.62
C ALA A 166 5.69 4.92 11.13
N VAL A 167 4.69 5.53 10.52
CA VAL A 167 4.05 6.76 11.00
C VAL A 167 2.61 6.42 11.36
N ILE A 168 2.15 6.81 12.56
CA ILE A 168 0.73 6.72 12.95
C ILE A 168 0.20 8.14 13.17
N THR A 169 -0.73 8.54 12.30
CA THR A 169 -1.30 9.89 12.30
C THR A 169 -2.54 10.04 13.20
N SER A 170 -3.33 8.98 13.27
CA SER A 170 -4.54 8.88 14.11
C SER A 170 -4.95 7.41 14.24
N ALA A 171 -5.82 7.09 15.20
CA ALA A 171 -6.43 5.77 15.37
C ALA A 171 -7.88 5.91 15.86
N ASP A 172 -8.59 6.91 15.33
CA ASP A 172 -10.01 7.10 15.62
C ASP A 172 -10.80 5.93 15.04
N PRO A 173 -11.68 5.27 15.81
CA PRO A 173 -12.37 4.08 15.36
C PRO A 173 -13.16 4.30 14.07
N ASP A 174 -12.85 3.48 13.06
CA ASP A 174 -13.53 3.45 11.75
C ASP A 174 -13.68 1.99 11.31
N HIS A 175 -14.41 1.75 10.22
CA HIS A 175 -14.60 0.41 9.64
C HIS A 175 -15.08 -0.64 10.66
N LEU A 176 -16.02 -0.26 11.55
CA LEU A 176 -16.52 -1.14 12.61
C LEU A 176 -17.32 -2.34 12.07
N ASP A 177 -17.77 -2.26 10.80
CA ASP A 177 -18.31 -3.40 10.06
C ASP A 177 -17.28 -4.53 9.86
N ILE A 178 -15.97 -4.20 9.85
CA ILE A 178 -14.85 -5.15 9.71
C ILE A 178 -14.22 -5.49 11.06
N TYR A 179 -14.06 -4.48 11.91
CA TYR A 179 -13.36 -4.62 13.19
C TYR A 179 -14.26 -5.10 14.32
N GLY A 180 -15.57 -4.81 14.25
CA GLY A 180 -16.58 -5.14 15.26
C GLY A 180 -16.61 -4.15 16.42
N THR A 181 -15.46 -3.81 17.01
CA THR A 181 -15.38 -2.89 18.16
C THR A 181 -14.24 -1.88 18.03
N PRO A 182 -14.32 -0.71 18.72
CA PRO A 182 -13.22 0.25 18.79
C PRO A 182 -11.92 -0.35 19.36
N GLU A 183 -12.04 -1.26 20.32
CA GLU A 183 -10.91 -1.96 20.94
C GLU A 183 -10.18 -2.80 19.91
N ALA A 184 -10.89 -3.63 19.14
CA ALA A 184 -10.30 -4.46 18.07
C ALA A 184 -9.66 -3.61 16.97
N TYR A 185 -10.19 -2.40 16.71
CA TYR A 185 -9.57 -1.44 15.80
C TYR A 185 -8.21 -0.98 16.33
N ARG A 186 -8.13 -0.53 17.61
CA ARG A 186 -6.89 -0.12 18.28
C ARG A 186 -5.86 -1.26 18.35
N GLU A 187 -6.28 -2.44 18.77
CA GLU A 187 -5.43 -3.65 18.80
C GLU A 187 -4.80 -3.95 17.42
N SER A 188 -5.50 -3.63 16.34
CA SER A 188 -4.96 -3.78 14.99
C SER A 188 -3.79 -2.83 14.72
N PHE A 189 -3.84 -1.58 15.21
CA PHE A 189 -2.71 -0.66 15.15
C PHE A 189 -1.56 -1.09 16.07
N GLU A 190 -1.86 -1.57 17.28
CA GLU A 190 -0.85 -2.13 18.19
C GLU A 190 -0.11 -3.29 17.52
N LYS A 191 -0.85 -4.21 16.90
CA LYS A 191 -0.27 -5.29 16.11
C LYS A 191 0.58 -4.78 14.94
N PHE A 192 0.15 -3.72 14.24
CA PHE A 192 0.95 -3.12 13.18
C PHE A 192 2.30 -2.64 13.69
N THR A 193 2.38 -2.09 14.92
CA THR A 193 3.67 -1.67 15.50
C THR A 193 4.64 -2.83 15.74
N THR A 194 4.13 -4.06 15.96
CA THR A 194 4.99 -5.25 16.10
C THR A 194 5.68 -5.65 14.81
N LEU A 195 5.22 -5.15 13.65
CA LEU A 195 5.77 -5.47 12.34
C LEU A 195 6.99 -4.64 11.98
N ILE A 196 7.24 -3.56 12.71
CA ILE A 196 8.42 -2.70 12.50
C ILE A 196 9.69 -3.53 12.71
N ARG A 197 10.63 -3.38 11.78
CA ARG A 197 11.90 -4.10 11.82
C ARG A 197 12.76 -3.64 13.02
N PRO A 198 13.60 -4.51 13.59
CA PRO A 198 14.40 -4.18 14.79
C PRO A 198 15.32 -2.97 14.63
N ASP A 199 15.75 -2.64 13.42
CA ASP A 199 16.59 -1.48 13.07
C ASP A 199 15.77 -0.25 12.66
N GLY A 200 14.46 -0.30 12.85
CA GLY A 200 13.50 0.69 12.41
C GLY A 200 13.04 1.67 13.48
N CYS A 201 12.05 2.47 13.14
CA CYS A 201 11.45 3.40 14.10
C CYS A 201 9.94 3.57 13.89
N LEU A 202 9.27 3.95 14.98
CA LEU A 202 7.91 4.43 15.00
C LEU A 202 7.91 5.95 15.23
N LEU A 203 7.14 6.69 14.44
CA LEU A 203 6.80 8.08 14.68
C LEU A 203 5.28 8.19 14.87
N MET A 204 4.83 8.55 16.06
CA MET A 204 3.42 8.57 16.41
C MET A 204 2.97 9.97 16.85
N ARG A 205 1.81 10.40 16.39
CA ARG A 205 1.23 11.67 16.83
C ARG A 205 0.91 11.62 18.34
N VAL A 206 1.22 12.67 19.05
CA VAL A 206 0.81 12.84 20.46
C VAL A 206 -0.71 12.75 20.59
N GLY A 207 -1.18 12.01 21.59
CA GLY A 207 -2.60 11.83 21.87
C GLY A 207 -3.31 10.73 21.08
N VAL A 208 -2.59 9.98 20.23
CA VAL A 208 -3.17 8.79 19.58
C VAL A 208 -3.33 7.68 20.62
N ASP A 209 -4.53 7.12 20.72
CA ASP A 209 -4.89 6.05 21.68
C ASP A 209 -4.45 4.67 21.12
N VAL A 210 -3.15 4.47 21.05
CA VAL A 210 -2.49 3.20 20.68
C VAL A 210 -1.32 2.99 21.61
N THR A 211 -1.20 1.81 22.20
CA THR A 211 -0.04 1.40 22.99
C THR A 211 0.94 0.61 22.13
N PRO A 212 2.06 1.20 21.67
CA PRO A 212 2.96 0.52 20.76
C PRO A 212 3.59 -0.74 21.37
N GLN A 213 3.61 -1.84 20.61
CA GLN A 213 4.23 -3.11 21.00
C GLN A 213 5.51 -3.32 20.17
N LEU A 214 6.56 -2.61 20.53
CA LEU A 214 7.79 -2.56 19.74
C LEU A 214 8.73 -3.71 20.05
N LYS A 215 9.41 -4.22 19.02
CA LYS A 215 10.53 -5.13 19.16
C LYS A 215 11.75 -4.42 19.77
N SER A 216 12.63 -5.20 20.39
CA SER A 216 13.93 -4.66 20.84
C SER A 216 14.70 -4.05 19.67
N GLY A 217 15.28 -2.87 19.88
CA GLY A 217 16.02 -2.13 18.86
C GLY A 217 15.20 -1.15 18.02
N VAL A 218 13.86 -1.17 18.11
CA VAL A 218 13.00 -0.17 17.45
C VAL A 218 12.97 1.11 18.29
N SER A 219 13.30 2.24 17.65
CA SER A 219 13.17 3.57 18.27
C SER A 219 11.71 4.04 18.16
N CYS A 220 11.27 4.77 19.20
CA CYS A 220 9.93 5.37 19.22
C CYS A 220 10.05 6.88 19.42
N TYR A 221 9.38 7.64 18.56
CA TYR A 221 9.32 9.09 18.63
C TYR A 221 7.88 9.55 18.55
N THR A 222 7.62 10.73 19.11
CA THR A 222 6.33 11.38 19.05
C THR A 222 6.41 12.72 18.34
N TYR A 223 5.31 13.13 17.70
CA TYR A 223 5.22 14.44 17.08
C TYR A 223 3.90 15.14 17.41
N SER A 224 3.92 16.47 17.40
CA SER A 224 2.76 17.33 17.64
C SER A 224 2.77 18.53 16.69
N ALA A 225 1.60 19.05 16.34
CA ALA A 225 1.45 20.35 15.70
C ALA A 225 1.47 21.52 16.70
N GLU A 226 1.39 21.18 17.99
CA GLU A 226 1.41 22.08 19.13
C GLU A 226 2.64 21.74 19.99
N ASP A 227 2.74 22.31 21.19
CA ASP A 227 3.77 21.98 22.15
C ASP A 227 3.73 20.49 22.54
N GLY A 228 4.88 19.89 22.74
CA GLY A 228 5.05 18.51 23.19
C GLY A 228 5.49 17.53 22.11
N GLY A 229 5.87 16.32 22.55
CA GLY A 229 6.50 15.33 21.70
C GLY A 229 7.99 15.58 21.47
N ASP A 230 8.64 14.62 20.80
CA ASP A 230 10.06 14.73 20.41
C ASP A 230 10.25 15.71 19.27
N PHE A 231 9.24 15.86 18.42
CA PHE A 231 9.16 16.80 17.31
C PHE A 231 7.88 17.62 17.41
N HIS A 232 7.99 18.91 17.35
CA HIS A 232 6.85 19.82 17.34
C HIS A 232 7.10 21.03 16.46
N ALA A 233 6.01 21.70 16.06
CA ALA A 233 6.10 22.93 15.31
C ALA A 233 6.06 24.12 16.27
N GLU A 234 6.91 25.11 16.00
CA GLU A 234 6.97 26.38 16.72
C GLU A 234 6.65 27.54 15.76
N ASN A 235 5.98 28.54 16.26
CA ASN A 235 5.67 29.79 15.51
C ASN A 235 4.95 29.53 14.17
N ILE A 236 3.90 28.70 14.20
CA ILE A 236 3.04 28.42 13.03
C ILE A 236 2.16 29.64 12.71
#